data_80b3840cf9cd411f3d170e4c59724bb9
#
_entry.id   80b3840cf9cd411f3d170e4c59724bb9
#
_cell.length_a   1.000
_cell.length_b   1.000
_cell.length_c   1.000
_cell.angle_alpha   90.00
_cell.angle_beta   90.00
_cell.angle_gamma   90.00
#
_symmetry.space_group_name_H-M   'P 1'
#
loop_
_entity.id
_entity.type
_entity.pdbx_description
1 polymer ?
#
loop_
_entity_poly.entity_id
_entity_poly.type
_entity_poly.pdbx_seq_one_letter_code
_entity_poly.pdbx_strand_id
1 'polypeptide(L)'
;MIAFDHKKNNNQQMKYANIREEEVKNKVGQDFFGDFDTTKILGNIDFCVTPKNKNPKQTQLFDDINLLWAEAKTGDYDVISMFAQLILTIGKARTFDKTLPPAFLGAFDGKKIAFIPYNAVLDIFSLNDFNWNVTSSNQNTKEFSIIRERVQKSLDKNDYLYDFLKDEKELKFFIKNNLAKATESGKILINKNNFVPIYLRWVEQVKPYIDFNWEDGKKQNILDNSFFLADLFVDDKGTPVIEDDTPISENLFVVFKNGHYEIAKENLKSLFNATIPFKDKKPYEQFWKKYKRPPLEEFQKYILERKDLLVPQDIRERKGAYFTPRIWAELSQKYIADV
;
A
#
# COMPACT_ATOMS: atom_id res chain seq x y z
N MET A 1 23.84 43.01 43.69
CA MET A 1 22.54 42.64 43.06
C MET A 1 22.87 41.67 41.96
N ILE A 2 22.77 40.36 42.27
CA ILE A 2 23.22 39.27 41.39
C ILE A 2 21.97 38.78 40.68
N ALA A 3 21.89 39.00 39.36
CA ALA A 3 20.84 38.49 38.52
C ALA A 3 21.08 37.00 38.25
N PHE A 4 20.24 36.15 38.82
CA PHE A 4 20.21 34.73 38.46
C PHE A 4 19.47 34.54 37.15
N ASP A 5 20.25 34.23 36.12
CA ASP A 5 19.76 33.89 34.80
C ASP A 5 19.21 32.45 34.85
N HIS A 6 17.87 32.33 34.96
CA HIS A 6 17.20 31.05 34.88
C HIS A 6 17.09 30.64 33.38
N LYS A 7 18.19 30.08 32.85
CA LYS A 7 18.08 29.22 31.66
C LYS A 7 17.29 27.99 32.06
N LYS A 8 16.01 27.99 31.75
CA LYS A 8 15.20 26.78 31.73
C LYS A 8 15.78 25.81 30.70
N ASN A 9 16.57 24.85 31.18
CA ASN A 9 16.90 23.66 30.40
C ASN A 9 15.64 22.88 30.14
N ASN A 10 15.00 23.11 28.98
CA ASN A 10 14.04 22.19 28.40
C ASN A 10 14.82 20.98 27.86
N ASN A 11 15.40 20.16 28.75
CA ASN A 11 15.77 18.79 28.41
C ASN A 11 14.48 18.01 28.20
N GLN A 12 13.94 18.04 26.98
CA GLN A 12 12.88 17.13 26.58
C GLN A 12 13.48 15.72 26.69
N GLN A 13 13.01 14.97 27.68
CA GLN A 13 13.51 13.64 28.00
C GLN A 13 13.19 12.71 26.81
N MET A 14 14.24 12.17 26.18
CA MET A 14 14.13 11.19 25.10
C MET A 14 14.15 9.78 25.69
N LYS A 15 13.30 8.89 25.21
CA LYS A 15 13.27 7.49 25.69
C LYS A 15 14.56 6.74 25.34
N TYR A 16 15.13 7.00 24.18
CA TYR A 16 16.33 6.34 23.67
C TYR A 16 17.45 7.36 23.43
N ALA A 17 17.90 7.99 24.51
CA ALA A 17 19.00 8.98 24.46
C ALA A 17 20.37 8.31 24.46
N ASN A 18 21.33 8.93 23.76
CA ASN A 18 22.76 8.58 23.80
C ASN A 18 23.11 7.13 23.42
N ILE A 19 22.34 6.53 22.52
CA ILE A 19 22.58 5.18 21.99
C ILE A 19 22.78 5.22 20.49
N ARG A 20 23.36 4.16 19.90
CA ARG A 20 23.59 4.04 18.47
C ARG A 20 22.28 3.74 17.74
N GLU A 21 22.22 4.05 16.46
CA GLU A 21 21.04 3.83 15.62
C GLU A 21 20.55 2.37 15.64
N GLU A 22 21.47 1.39 15.53
CA GLU A 22 21.13 -0.03 15.65
C GLU A 22 20.51 -0.39 17.00
N GLU A 23 20.95 0.27 18.07
CA GLU A 23 20.37 0.04 19.40
C GLU A 23 19.00 0.69 19.53
N VAL A 24 18.75 1.85 18.89
CA VAL A 24 17.41 2.47 18.80
C VAL A 24 16.46 1.50 18.09
N LYS A 25 16.85 0.96 16.94
CA LYS A 25 16.05 -0.03 16.18
C LYS A 25 15.70 -1.24 17.03
N ASN A 26 16.67 -1.82 17.71
CA ASN A 26 16.45 -3.00 18.55
C ASN A 26 15.51 -2.70 19.73
N LYS A 27 15.67 -1.58 20.42
CA LYS A 27 14.81 -1.19 21.56
C LYS A 27 13.40 -0.86 21.13
N VAL A 28 13.22 -0.11 20.04
CA VAL A 28 11.89 0.17 19.46
C VAL A 28 11.21 -1.14 19.05
N GLY A 29 11.96 -2.05 18.41
CA GLY A 29 11.45 -3.39 18.07
C GLY A 29 10.97 -4.17 19.29
N GLN A 30 11.75 -4.19 20.36
CA GLN A 30 11.41 -4.91 21.59
C GLN A 30 10.23 -4.27 22.34
N ASP A 31 10.24 -2.95 22.50
CA ASP A 31 9.25 -2.23 23.32
C ASP A 31 7.86 -2.12 22.67
N PHE A 32 7.81 -2.01 21.34
CA PHE A 32 6.57 -1.71 20.62
C PHE A 32 6.16 -2.78 19.60
N PHE A 33 7.11 -3.51 19.04
CA PHE A 33 6.85 -4.50 17.98
C PHE A 33 7.13 -5.95 18.44
N GLY A 34 7.13 -6.22 19.74
CA GLY A 34 7.42 -7.54 20.31
C GLY A 34 6.53 -8.69 19.80
N ASP A 35 5.33 -8.39 19.34
CA ASP A 35 4.40 -9.37 18.74
C ASP A 35 4.68 -9.67 17.26
N PHE A 36 5.64 -8.97 16.66
CA PHE A 36 6.01 -9.05 15.25
C PHE A 36 7.45 -9.54 15.08
N ASP A 37 7.81 -9.89 13.84
CA ASP A 37 9.18 -10.15 13.46
C ASP A 37 9.80 -8.86 12.89
N THR A 38 10.89 -8.41 13.49
CA THR A 38 11.66 -7.22 13.10
C THR A 38 13.08 -7.57 12.64
N THR A 39 13.36 -8.85 12.39
CA THR A 39 14.70 -9.32 12.00
C THR A 39 14.94 -9.32 10.49
N LYS A 40 13.89 -9.13 9.69
CA LYS A 40 13.97 -9.13 8.23
C LYS A 40 14.75 -7.91 7.75
N ILE A 41 15.75 -8.17 6.91
CA ILE A 41 16.51 -7.14 6.20
C ILE A 41 15.99 -7.05 4.76
N LEU A 42 15.61 -5.86 4.32
CA LEU A 42 15.09 -5.62 2.98
C LEU A 42 15.88 -4.49 2.30
N GLY A 43 16.90 -4.87 1.55
CA GLY A 43 17.77 -3.89 0.88
C GLY A 43 18.40 -2.90 1.85
N ASN A 44 18.21 -1.61 1.58
CA ASN A 44 18.72 -0.50 2.39
C ASN A 44 17.62 0.12 3.28
N ILE A 45 16.57 -0.61 3.60
CA ILE A 45 15.52 -0.16 4.53
C ILE A 45 15.99 -0.48 5.95
N ASP A 46 16.03 0.52 6.81
CA ASP A 46 16.62 0.43 8.15
C ASP A 46 15.85 -0.49 9.09
N PHE A 47 14.52 -0.52 8.97
CA PHE A 47 13.67 -1.28 9.87
C PHE A 47 12.45 -1.83 9.13
N CYS A 48 12.25 -3.14 9.22
CA CYS A 48 11.11 -3.84 8.62
C CYS A 48 10.33 -4.58 9.69
N VAL A 49 9.00 -4.54 9.60
CA VAL A 49 8.11 -5.30 10.47
C VAL A 49 7.29 -6.28 9.62
N THR A 50 7.32 -7.55 10.00
CA THR A 50 6.56 -8.62 9.36
C THR A 50 5.77 -9.41 10.42
N PRO A 51 4.72 -10.15 10.05
CA PRO A 51 4.02 -11.02 11.01
C PRO A 51 4.96 -12.09 11.60
N LYS A 52 4.87 -12.33 12.91
CA LYS A 52 5.52 -13.51 13.50
C LYS A 52 4.86 -14.79 13.02
N ASN A 53 5.66 -15.70 12.48
CA ASN A 53 5.20 -17.03 12.12
C ASN A 53 4.96 -17.85 13.38
N LYS A 54 3.69 -18.09 13.72
CA LYS A 54 3.30 -18.98 14.83
C LYS A 54 3.32 -20.46 14.43
N ASN A 55 3.42 -20.77 13.14
CA ASN A 55 3.37 -22.14 12.64
C ASN A 55 4.37 -22.36 11.49
N PRO A 56 5.41 -23.24 11.65
CA PRO A 56 6.43 -23.49 10.61
C PRO A 56 5.87 -23.98 9.27
N LYS A 57 4.69 -24.61 9.26
CA LYS A 57 4.03 -25.05 8.01
C LYS A 57 3.39 -23.92 7.21
N GLN A 58 3.26 -22.72 7.79
CA GLN A 58 2.72 -21.53 7.14
C GLN A 58 3.80 -20.54 6.68
N THR A 59 5.07 -20.87 6.84
CA THR A 59 6.22 -19.99 6.55
C THR A 59 6.16 -19.42 5.14
N GLN A 60 5.87 -20.24 4.14
CA GLN A 60 5.78 -19.79 2.74
C GLN A 60 4.63 -18.81 2.43
N LEU A 61 3.58 -18.77 3.26
CA LEU A 61 2.43 -17.89 3.07
C LEU A 61 2.69 -16.45 3.55
N PHE A 62 3.60 -16.30 4.54
CA PHE A 62 3.84 -15.00 5.21
C PHE A 62 5.17 -14.33 4.84
N ASP A 63 6.07 -15.03 4.13
CA ASP A 63 7.39 -14.50 3.79
C ASP A 63 7.34 -13.21 2.93
N ASP A 64 6.24 -12.97 2.24
CA ASP A 64 6.03 -11.79 1.39
C ASP A 64 5.28 -10.64 2.09
N ILE A 65 4.80 -10.85 3.33
CA ILE A 65 3.99 -9.83 4.01
C ILE A 65 4.89 -8.86 4.75
N ASN A 66 4.82 -7.58 4.36
CA ASN A 66 5.43 -6.49 5.11
C ASN A 66 4.32 -5.64 5.72
N LEU A 67 4.45 -5.31 7.00
CA LEU A 67 3.49 -4.47 7.72
C LEU A 67 3.98 -3.03 7.81
N LEU A 68 5.29 -2.84 7.95
CA LEU A 68 5.95 -1.55 8.06
C LEU A 68 7.33 -1.61 7.42
N TRP A 69 7.70 -0.57 6.68
CA TRP A 69 9.07 -0.21 6.34
C TRP A 69 9.38 1.15 6.95
N ALA A 70 10.50 1.28 7.64
CA ALA A 70 10.82 2.51 8.33
C ALA A 70 12.30 2.93 8.18
N GLU A 71 12.50 4.25 8.23
CA GLU A 71 13.80 4.90 8.43
C GLU A 71 14.01 5.15 9.91
N ALA A 72 15.22 4.93 10.39
CA ALA A 72 15.61 5.13 11.79
C ALA A 72 16.75 6.13 11.92
N LYS A 73 16.76 6.94 12.98
CA LYS A 73 17.84 7.86 13.30
C LYS A 73 18.05 7.92 14.81
N THR A 74 19.18 8.45 15.22
CA THR A 74 19.48 8.76 16.63
C THR A 74 19.07 10.19 16.97
N GLY A 75 18.85 10.47 18.25
CA GLY A 75 18.55 11.82 18.73
C GLY A 75 17.12 12.26 18.47
N ASP A 76 16.93 13.54 18.16
CA ASP A 76 15.64 14.15 17.74
C ASP A 76 15.81 14.67 16.31
N TYR A 77 15.25 13.97 15.36
CA TYR A 77 15.44 14.23 13.93
C TYR A 77 14.17 14.73 13.26
N ASP A 78 14.29 15.37 12.10
CA ASP A 78 13.12 15.81 11.31
C ASP A 78 12.43 14.61 10.66
N VAL A 79 11.24 14.29 11.13
CA VAL A 79 10.42 13.15 10.66
C VAL A 79 10.16 13.20 9.17
N ILE A 80 9.90 14.40 8.61
CA ILE A 80 9.59 14.57 7.19
C ILE A 80 10.82 14.24 6.34
N SER A 81 12.00 14.66 6.80
CA SER A 81 13.27 14.31 6.15
C SER A 81 13.56 12.81 6.19
N MET A 82 13.24 12.13 7.29
CA MET A 82 13.37 10.67 7.37
C MET A 82 12.45 9.95 6.38
N PHE A 83 11.20 10.35 6.27
CA PHE A 83 10.30 9.80 5.24
C PHE A 83 10.79 10.07 3.82
N ALA A 84 11.34 11.26 3.56
CA ALA A 84 11.90 11.58 2.24
C ALA A 84 13.08 10.66 1.90
N GLN A 85 13.98 10.39 2.86
CA GLN A 85 15.08 9.44 2.70
C GLN A 85 14.56 8.02 2.41
N LEU A 86 13.59 7.55 3.18
CA LEU A 86 12.99 6.22 2.99
C LEU A 86 12.37 6.09 1.61
N ILE A 87 11.56 7.06 1.18
CA ILE A 87 10.87 7.03 -0.13
C ILE A 87 11.89 7.06 -1.28
N LEU A 88 12.94 7.87 -1.20
CA LEU A 88 14.03 7.87 -2.17
C LEU A 88 14.76 6.52 -2.22
N THR A 89 15.01 5.92 -1.06
CA THR A 89 15.63 4.58 -0.97
C THR A 89 14.75 3.52 -1.63
N ILE A 90 13.45 3.51 -1.35
CA ILE A 90 12.48 2.60 -1.95
C ILE A 90 12.40 2.79 -3.47
N GLY A 91 12.28 4.03 -3.93
CA GLY A 91 12.15 4.36 -5.36
C GLY A 91 13.41 4.03 -6.15
N LYS A 92 14.60 4.34 -5.62
CA LYS A 92 15.89 4.00 -6.25
C LYS A 92 16.08 2.49 -6.40
N ALA A 93 15.77 1.72 -5.37
CA ALA A 93 15.88 0.26 -5.38
C ALA A 93 14.72 -0.42 -6.11
N ARG A 94 13.64 0.31 -6.42
CA ARG A 94 12.37 -0.22 -6.93
C ARG A 94 11.90 -1.43 -6.08
N THR A 95 11.96 -1.28 -4.77
CA THR A 95 11.67 -2.36 -3.83
C THR A 95 10.25 -2.92 -4.01
N PHE A 96 9.31 -2.06 -4.43
CA PHE A 96 7.93 -2.42 -4.72
C PHE A 96 7.74 -3.35 -5.93
N ASP A 97 8.72 -3.44 -6.83
CA ASP A 97 8.66 -4.38 -7.96
C ASP A 97 8.93 -5.82 -7.50
N LYS A 98 9.76 -5.98 -6.46
CA LYS A 98 10.23 -7.29 -5.98
C LYS A 98 9.49 -7.79 -4.76
N THR A 99 8.97 -6.88 -3.95
CA THR A 99 8.40 -7.20 -2.64
C THR A 99 7.08 -6.46 -2.46
N LEU A 100 6.05 -7.14 -1.94
CA LEU A 100 4.77 -6.50 -1.66
C LEU A 100 4.98 -5.34 -0.67
N PRO A 101 4.61 -4.11 -1.04
CA PRO A 101 4.72 -2.98 -0.15
C PRO A 101 3.93 -3.15 1.15
N PRO A 102 4.38 -2.52 2.25
CA PRO A 102 3.69 -2.56 3.53
C PRO A 102 2.42 -1.70 3.50
N ALA A 103 1.58 -1.87 4.53
CA ALA A 103 0.44 -0.98 4.74
C ALA A 103 0.88 0.44 5.11
N PHE A 104 1.98 0.56 5.86
CA PHE A 104 2.52 1.82 6.34
C PHE A 104 4.01 1.97 6.07
N LEU A 105 4.43 3.21 5.81
CA LEU A 105 5.82 3.65 6.00
C LEU A 105 5.94 4.27 7.39
N GLY A 106 7.12 4.14 7.98
CA GLY A 106 7.45 4.70 9.29
C GLY A 106 8.72 5.53 9.27
N ALA A 107 8.84 6.43 10.23
CA ALA A 107 10.07 7.14 10.53
C ALA A 107 10.18 7.31 12.05
N PHE A 108 11.30 6.93 12.64
CA PHE A 108 11.49 7.05 14.08
C PHE A 108 12.92 7.42 14.47
N ASP A 109 13.03 8.04 15.63
CA ASP A 109 14.29 8.44 16.24
C ASP A 109 14.34 8.03 17.73
N GLY A 110 15.19 8.66 18.52
CA GLY A 110 15.29 8.40 19.96
C GLY A 110 14.10 8.90 20.79
N LYS A 111 13.20 9.70 20.21
CA LYS A 111 12.12 10.39 20.90
C LYS A 111 10.73 10.00 20.43
N LYS A 112 10.54 9.85 19.14
CA LYS A 112 9.23 9.76 18.50
C LYS A 112 9.21 8.78 17.32
N ILE A 113 8.01 8.35 16.94
CA ILE A 113 7.74 7.59 15.73
C ILE A 113 6.53 8.18 15.02
N ALA A 114 6.60 8.20 13.68
CA ALA A 114 5.48 8.59 12.84
C ALA A 114 5.17 7.52 11.80
N PHE A 115 3.93 7.51 11.32
CA PHE A 115 3.46 6.62 10.27
C PHE A 115 2.73 7.38 9.18
N ILE A 116 2.92 6.97 7.93
CA ILE A 116 2.08 7.37 6.80
C ILE A 116 1.58 6.13 6.06
N PRO A 117 0.31 6.10 5.64
CA PRO A 117 -0.18 5.02 4.79
C PRO A 117 0.62 4.97 3.48
N TYR A 118 1.04 3.78 3.05
CA TYR A 118 1.82 3.63 1.82
C TYR A 118 1.09 4.19 0.59
N ASN A 119 -0.25 4.04 0.53
CA ASN A 119 -1.05 4.57 -0.57
C ASN A 119 -1.06 6.10 -0.65
N ALA A 120 -0.81 6.82 0.46
CA ALA A 120 -0.76 8.27 0.48
C ALA A 120 0.45 8.84 -0.27
N VAL A 121 1.44 8.00 -0.56
CA VAL A 121 2.66 8.35 -1.29
C VAL A 121 2.85 7.52 -2.56
N LEU A 122 1.88 6.68 -2.91
CA LEU A 122 1.97 5.77 -4.05
C LEU A 122 2.15 6.51 -5.38
N ASP A 123 1.51 7.67 -5.54
CA ASP A 123 1.60 8.50 -6.73
C ASP A 123 3.01 9.08 -6.95
N ILE A 124 3.82 9.20 -5.90
CA ILE A 124 5.22 9.67 -6.00
C ILE A 124 6.03 8.70 -6.87
N PHE A 125 5.82 7.40 -6.72
CA PHE A 125 6.56 6.38 -7.47
C PHE A 125 6.20 6.32 -8.95
N SER A 126 5.15 7.04 -9.36
CA SER A 126 4.68 7.16 -10.74
C SER A 126 4.96 8.53 -11.36
N LEU A 127 5.77 9.38 -10.71
CA LEU A 127 6.11 10.69 -11.25
C LEU A 127 7.00 10.56 -12.49
N ASN A 128 6.59 11.21 -13.58
CA ASN A 128 7.42 11.38 -14.77
C ASN A 128 8.54 12.40 -14.46
N ASP A 129 9.67 12.29 -15.14
CA ASP A 129 10.84 13.18 -15.00
C ASP A 129 11.40 13.27 -13.57
N PHE A 130 11.24 12.21 -12.78
CA PHE A 130 11.77 12.13 -11.42
C PHE A 130 13.07 11.32 -11.40
N ASN A 131 14.17 11.95 -10.95
CA ASN A 131 15.48 11.31 -10.91
C ASN A 131 15.65 10.47 -9.63
N TRP A 132 15.34 9.18 -9.69
CA TRP A 132 15.51 8.25 -8.56
C TRP A 132 16.98 7.94 -8.21
N ASN A 133 17.97 8.35 -9.03
CA ASN A 133 19.38 8.08 -8.76
C ASN A 133 20.04 9.08 -7.80
N VAL A 134 19.29 10.06 -7.28
CA VAL A 134 19.82 10.98 -6.26
C VAL A 134 20.20 10.22 -4.98
N THR A 135 21.14 10.78 -4.23
CA THR A 135 21.50 10.24 -2.91
C THR A 135 20.38 10.56 -1.93
N SER A 136 19.81 9.54 -1.29
CA SER A 136 18.63 9.69 -0.42
C SER A 136 18.86 10.62 0.78
N SER A 137 20.10 10.75 1.26
CA SER A 137 20.47 11.67 2.35
C SER A 137 20.76 13.11 1.89
N ASN A 138 20.80 13.38 0.57
CA ASN A 138 21.05 14.73 0.06
C ASN A 138 19.79 15.57 0.06
N GLN A 139 19.61 16.36 1.11
CA GLN A 139 18.43 17.20 1.33
C GLN A 139 18.33 18.40 0.36
N ASN A 140 19.37 18.70 -0.41
CA ASN A 140 19.41 19.88 -1.31
C ASN A 140 18.89 19.55 -2.73
N THR A 141 18.43 18.33 -2.99
CA THR A 141 17.90 17.94 -4.29
C THR A 141 16.45 18.38 -4.49
N LYS A 142 16.07 18.65 -5.74
CA LYS A 142 14.69 18.94 -6.12
C LYS A 142 13.75 17.78 -5.74
N GLU A 143 14.22 16.56 -5.97
CA GLU A 143 13.51 15.33 -5.67
C GLU A 143 13.19 15.19 -4.18
N PHE A 144 14.17 15.49 -3.32
CA PHE A 144 13.98 15.49 -1.88
C PHE A 144 12.91 16.51 -1.46
N SER A 145 12.94 17.72 -2.01
CA SER A 145 11.97 18.78 -1.72
C SER A 145 10.55 18.40 -2.16
N ILE A 146 10.39 17.80 -3.34
CA ILE A 146 9.09 17.31 -3.84
C ILE A 146 8.50 16.26 -2.88
N ILE A 147 9.32 15.29 -2.46
CA ILE A 147 8.85 14.25 -1.53
C ILE A 147 8.48 14.85 -0.19
N ARG A 148 9.30 15.76 0.36
CA ARG A 148 9.00 16.43 1.63
C ARG A 148 7.64 17.11 1.62
N GLU A 149 7.31 17.84 0.57
CA GLU A 149 6.01 18.52 0.44
C GLU A 149 4.84 17.52 0.46
N ARG A 150 4.99 16.38 -0.24
CA ARG A 150 3.97 15.32 -0.27
C ARG A 150 3.80 14.64 1.08
N VAL A 151 4.91 14.32 1.73
CA VAL A 151 4.93 13.73 3.08
C VAL A 151 4.27 14.66 4.09
N GLN A 152 4.60 15.96 4.07
CA GLN A 152 3.98 16.95 4.95
C GLN A 152 2.46 16.94 4.80
N LYS A 153 1.96 17.03 3.58
CA LYS A 153 0.50 16.98 3.30
C LYS A 153 -0.16 15.68 3.80
N SER A 154 0.57 14.57 3.79
CA SER A 154 0.07 13.29 4.29
C SER A 154 0.02 13.25 5.82
N LEU A 155 1.05 13.77 6.48
CA LEU A 155 1.10 13.85 7.95
C LEU A 155 0.04 14.80 8.50
N ASP A 156 -0.16 15.96 7.88
CA ASP A 156 -1.18 16.93 8.27
C ASP A 156 -2.61 16.36 8.23
N LYS A 157 -2.84 15.34 7.42
CA LYS A 157 -4.15 14.68 7.29
C LYS A 157 -4.38 13.56 8.30
N ASN A 158 -3.32 12.89 8.79
CA ASN A 158 -3.45 11.61 9.47
C ASN A 158 -3.04 11.64 10.95
N ASP A 159 -2.35 12.66 11.41
CA ASP A 159 -1.91 12.83 12.82
C ASP A 159 -1.34 11.55 13.49
N TYR A 160 -0.54 10.78 12.73
CA TYR A 160 0.08 9.54 13.23
C TYR A 160 1.53 9.77 13.69
N LEU A 161 1.70 10.75 14.58
CA LEU A 161 2.98 11.08 15.22
C LEU A 161 2.86 10.84 16.73
N TYR A 162 3.74 10.01 17.29
CA TYR A 162 3.73 9.60 18.68
C TYR A 162 5.08 9.83 19.35
N ASP A 163 5.08 10.50 20.49
CA ASP A 163 6.24 10.56 21.39
C ASP A 163 6.32 9.28 22.22
N PHE A 164 7.45 8.61 22.28
CA PHE A 164 7.61 7.31 22.94
C PHE A 164 7.32 7.30 24.43
N LEU A 165 7.42 8.46 25.11
CA LEU A 165 7.14 8.59 26.53
C LEU A 165 5.73 9.09 26.80
N LYS A 166 5.26 10.07 26.01
CA LYS A 166 3.99 10.73 26.25
C LYS A 166 2.81 9.93 25.70
N ASP A 167 2.98 9.35 24.51
CA ASP A 167 1.93 8.73 23.72
C ASP A 167 2.09 7.20 23.65
N GLU A 168 2.74 6.59 24.65
CA GLU A 168 3.05 5.15 24.64
C GLU A 168 1.79 4.27 24.50
N LYS A 169 0.70 4.64 25.14
CA LYS A 169 -0.57 3.89 25.11
C LYS A 169 -1.24 4.00 23.73
N GLU A 170 -1.29 5.20 23.20
CA GLU A 170 -1.84 5.53 21.88
C GLU A 170 -1.04 4.85 20.77
N LEU A 171 0.28 4.85 20.87
CA LEU A 171 1.17 4.15 19.95
C LEU A 171 0.94 2.64 19.98
N LYS A 172 0.87 2.02 21.17
CA LYS A 172 0.56 0.58 21.30
C LYS A 172 -0.81 0.25 20.75
N PHE A 173 -1.80 1.12 20.98
CA PHE A 173 -3.13 0.97 20.41
C PHE A 173 -3.13 1.07 18.88
N PHE A 174 -2.40 2.05 18.32
CA PHE A 174 -2.24 2.20 16.88
C PHE A 174 -1.63 0.94 16.26
N ILE A 175 -0.51 0.46 16.79
CA ILE A 175 0.19 -0.73 16.30
C ILE A 175 -0.75 -1.95 16.33
N LYS A 176 -1.44 -2.17 17.43
CA LYS A 176 -2.37 -3.28 17.59
C LYS A 176 -3.54 -3.23 16.61
N ASN A 177 -4.10 -2.05 16.36
CA ASN A 177 -5.30 -1.91 15.54
C ASN A 177 -5.02 -1.74 14.04
N ASN A 178 -3.85 -1.24 13.66
CA ASN A 178 -3.54 -0.99 12.25
C ASN A 178 -2.55 -2.01 11.67
N LEU A 179 -1.54 -2.44 12.43
CA LEU A 179 -0.59 -3.43 11.95
C LEU A 179 -1.03 -4.86 12.28
N ALA A 180 -1.42 -5.14 13.52
CA ALA A 180 -1.79 -6.50 13.91
C ALA A 180 -3.09 -6.97 13.23
N LYS A 181 -4.06 -6.08 13.04
CA LYS A 181 -5.30 -6.39 12.31
C LYS A 181 -5.14 -6.42 10.79
N ALA A 182 -3.97 -6.03 10.26
CA ALA A 182 -3.69 -6.20 8.83
C ALA A 182 -3.68 -7.69 8.40
N THR A 183 -3.62 -8.62 9.36
CA THR A 183 -3.68 -10.06 9.11
C THR A 183 -4.75 -10.69 9.99
N GLU A 184 -5.95 -10.86 9.46
CA GLU A 184 -7.01 -11.61 10.14
C GLU A 184 -7.06 -13.05 9.65
N SER A 185 -7.17 -14.02 10.57
CA SER A 185 -7.24 -15.45 10.23
C SER A 185 -6.06 -15.94 9.36
N GLY A 186 -4.89 -15.31 9.46
CA GLY A 186 -3.73 -15.66 8.66
C GLY A 186 -3.79 -15.16 7.20
N LYS A 187 -4.75 -14.30 6.86
CA LYS A 187 -4.85 -13.65 5.54
C LYS A 187 -4.75 -12.13 5.65
N ILE A 188 -4.17 -11.51 4.63
CA ILE A 188 -4.08 -10.05 4.54
C ILE A 188 -5.46 -9.49 4.20
N LEU A 189 -5.95 -8.54 4.99
CA LEU A 189 -7.14 -7.78 4.66
C LEU A 189 -6.86 -6.81 3.52
N ILE A 190 -7.72 -6.82 2.51
CA ILE A 190 -7.63 -5.90 1.37
C ILE A 190 -8.34 -4.60 1.71
N ASN A 191 -7.64 -3.49 1.57
CA ASN A 191 -8.12 -2.15 1.90
C ASN A 191 -7.62 -1.11 0.89
N LYS A 192 -7.99 0.16 1.10
CA LYS A 192 -7.58 1.28 0.23
C LYS A 192 -6.06 1.45 0.09
N ASN A 193 -5.26 0.91 1.01
CA ASN A 193 -3.81 1.12 1.07
C ASN A 193 -3.02 0.06 0.31
N ASN A 194 -3.58 -1.15 0.15
CA ASN A 194 -2.84 -2.29 -0.40
C ASN A 194 -3.46 -2.90 -1.67
N PHE A 195 -4.66 -2.49 -2.08
CA PHE A 195 -5.32 -3.12 -3.24
C PHE A 195 -4.53 -2.95 -4.55
N VAL A 196 -3.85 -1.82 -4.76
CA VAL A 196 -3.04 -1.60 -5.97
C VAL A 196 -1.79 -2.47 -5.98
N PRO A 197 -0.95 -2.52 -4.92
CA PRO A 197 0.14 -3.48 -4.85
C PRO A 197 -0.29 -4.94 -5.01
N ILE A 198 -1.44 -5.32 -4.45
CA ILE A 198 -1.99 -6.67 -4.60
C ILE A 198 -2.38 -6.93 -6.06
N TYR A 199 -3.00 -5.96 -6.73
CA TYR A 199 -3.31 -6.05 -8.16
C TYR A 199 -2.06 -6.25 -9.02
N LEU A 200 -1.00 -5.48 -8.80
CA LEU A 200 0.23 -5.62 -9.55
C LEU A 200 0.83 -7.03 -9.41
N ARG A 201 0.80 -7.59 -8.20
CA ARG A 201 1.18 -8.99 -7.96
C ARG A 201 0.26 -9.99 -8.64
N TRP A 202 -1.03 -9.72 -8.65
CA TRP A 202 -2.00 -10.56 -9.36
C TRP A 202 -1.71 -10.58 -10.87
N VAL A 203 -1.38 -9.42 -11.46
CA VAL A 203 -0.98 -9.31 -12.87
C VAL A 203 0.24 -10.17 -13.19
N GLU A 204 1.21 -10.25 -12.29
CA GLU A 204 2.41 -11.07 -12.46
C GLU A 204 2.13 -12.57 -12.24
N GLN A 205 1.36 -12.92 -11.19
CA GLN A 205 1.27 -14.28 -10.69
C GLN A 205 0.04 -15.04 -11.19
N VAL A 206 -1.06 -14.37 -11.54
CA VAL A 206 -2.34 -15.00 -11.90
C VAL A 206 -2.69 -14.78 -13.37
N LYS A 207 -2.60 -13.53 -13.83
CA LYS A 207 -2.99 -13.17 -15.22
C LYS A 207 -2.39 -14.06 -16.31
N PRO A 208 -1.10 -14.47 -16.28
CA PRO A 208 -0.50 -15.29 -17.33
C PRO A 208 -1.16 -16.66 -17.49
N TYR A 209 -1.84 -17.13 -16.46
CA TYR A 209 -2.49 -18.44 -16.40
C TYR A 209 -3.98 -18.41 -16.71
N ILE A 210 -4.55 -17.24 -17.03
CA ILE A 210 -5.92 -17.12 -17.53
C ILE A 210 -5.89 -17.34 -19.04
N ASP A 211 -6.78 -18.23 -19.54
CA ASP A 211 -6.88 -18.52 -20.95
C ASP A 211 -7.80 -17.50 -21.66
N PHE A 212 -7.26 -16.31 -21.87
CA PHE A 212 -7.97 -15.18 -22.46
C PHE A 212 -7.10 -14.48 -23.51
N ASN A 213 -7.73 -14.08 -24.61
CA ASN A 213 -7.07 -13.25 -25.63
C ASN A 213 -7.06 -11.79 -25.18
N TRP A 214 -5.98 -11.37 -24.53
CA TRP A 214 -5.81 -10.03 -23.98
C TRP A 214 -5.82 -8.92 -25.03
N GLU A 215 -5.39 -9.20 -26.26
CA GLU A 215 -5.40 -8.20 -27.34
C GLU A 215 -6.82 -7.92 -27.84
N ASP A 216 -7.65 -8.94 -27.98
CA ASP A 216 -9.04 -8.75 -28.33
C ASP A 216 -9.84 -8.16 -27.17
N GLY A 217 -9.54 -8.55 -25.91
CA GLY A 217 -10.09 -7.92 -24.72
C GLY A 217 -9.85 -6.42 -24.69
N LYS A 218 -8.61 -5.99 -24.93
CA LYS A 218 -8.25 -4.56 -24.96
C LYS A 218 -9.03 -3.75 -26.01
N LYS A 219 -9.33 -4.34 -27.18
CA LYS A 219 -10.15 -3.68 -28.23
C LYS A 219 -11.58 -3.41 -27.74
N GLN A 220 -12.07 -4.25 -26.83
CA GLN A 220 -13.42 -4.14 -26.24
C GLN A 220 -13.39 -3.50 -24.83
N ASN A 221 -12.27 -2.90 -24.45
CA ASN A 221 -12.06 -2.28 -23.15
C ASN A 221 -12.20 -3.24 -21.95
N ILE A 222 -11.99 -4.55 -22.19
CA ILE A 222 -11.91 -5.57 -21.15
C ILE A 222 -10.43 -5.74 -20.80
N LEU A 223 -10.04 -5.18 -19.68
CA LEU A 223 -8.66 -5.16 -19.20
C LEU A 223 -8.48 -6.17 -18.05
N ASP A 224 -7.24 -6.42 -17.71
CA ASP A 224 -6.84 -7.27 -16.58
C ASP A 224 -7.44 -6.81 -15.24
N ASN A 225 -7.62 -5.50 -15.04
CA ASN A 225 -8.30 -4.98 -13.86
C ASN A 225 -9.75 -5.46 -13.73
N SER A 226 -10.44 -5.75 -14.86
CA SER A 226 -11.79 -6.30 -14.83
C SER A 226 -11.82 -7.71 -14.24
N PHE A 227 -10.82 -8.53 -14.55
CA PHE A 227 -10.65 -9.88 -13.99
C PHE A 227 -10.23 -9.83 -12.51
N PHE A 228 -9.32 -8.93 -12.16
CA PHE A 228 -8.93 -8.73 -10.77
C PHE A 228 -10.11 -8.27 -9.90
N LEU A 229 -10.93 -7.35 -10.39
CA LEU A 229 -12.16 -6.93 -9.70
C LEU A 229 -13.15 -8.06 -9.55
N ALA A 230 -13.33 -8.91 -10.58
CA ALA A 230 -14.14 -10.11 -10.47
C ALA A 230 -13.67 -11.04 -9.34
N ASP A 231 -12.36 -11.19 -9.20
CA ASP A 231 -11.76 -11.99 -8.12
C ASP A 231 -11.93 -11.37 -6.73
N LEU A 232 -11.89 -10.04 -6.62
CA LEU A 232 -12.05 -9.35 -5.35
C LEU A 232 -13.43 -9.55 -4.72
N PHE A 233 -14.46 -9.68 -5.56
CA PHE A 233 -15.85 -9.74 -5.11
C PHE A 233 -16.43 -11.16 -5.07
N VAL A 234 -15.57 -12.14 -4.75
CA VAL A 234 -15.98 -13.50 -4.40
C VAL A 234 -15.52 -13.83 -2.97
N ASP A 235 -16.20 -14.80 -2.36
CA ASP A 235 -15.81 -15.33 -1.05
C ASP A 235 -14.58 -16.27 -1.16
N ASP A 236 -14.17 -16.82 -0.04
CA ASP A 236 -13.06 -17.79 0.01
C ASP A 236 -13.34 -19.09 -0.75
N LYS A 237 -14.61 -19.39 -1.05
CA LYS A 237 -15.03 -20.57 -1.84
C LYS A 237 -15.12 -20.24 -3.33
N GLY A 238 -14.95 -18.96 -3.70
CA GLY A 238 -15.10 -18.49 -5.08
C GLY A 238 -16.56 -18.24 -5.49
N THR A 239 -17.46 -18.05 -4.53
CA THR A 239 -18.84 -17.66 -4.77
C THR A 239 -18.94 -16.15 -4.86
N PRO A 240 -19.60 -15.57 -5.89
CA PRO A 240 -19.87 -14.14 -5.95
C PRO A 240 -20.61 -13.67 -4.70
N VAL A 241 -20.14 -12.58 -4.10
CA VAL A 241 -20.76 -11.97 -2.91
C VAL A 241 -21.55 -10.71 -3.24
N ILE A 242 -21.52 -10.29 -4.50
CA ILE A 242 -22.28 -9.15 -5.00
C ILE A 242 -23.58 -9.69 -5.57
N GLU A 243 -24.67 -9.15 -5.08
CA GLU A 243 -26.00 -9.43 -5.63
C GLU A 243 -26.13 -8.83 -7.04
N ASP A 244 -26.87 -9.49 -7.93
CA ASP A 244 -27.25 -8.94 -9.21
C ASP A 244 -28.07 -7.65 -8.99
N ASP A 245 -27.97 -6.70 -9.92
CA ASP A 245 -28.63 -5.39 -9.89
C ASP A 245 -28.16 -4.40 -8.82
N THR A 246 -26.97 -4.62 -8.25
CA THR A 246 -26.32 -3.62 -7.38
C THR A 246 -25.47 -2.65 -8.20
N PRO A 247 -25.21 -1.40 -7.71
CA PRO A 247 -24.28 -0.47 -8.37
C PRO A 247 -22.87 -1.04 -8.56
N ILE A 248 -22.50 -2.04 -7.75
CA ILE A 248 -21.22 -2.74 -7.87
C ILE A 248 -21.25 -3.70 -9.04
N SER A 249 -22.30 -4.53 -9.17
CA SER A 249 -22.44 -5.51 -10.26
C SER A 249 -22.52 -4.82 -11.62
N GLU A 250 -23.19 -3.68 -11.71
CA GLU A 250 -23.27 -2.88 -12.93
C GLU A 250 -21.90 -2.40 -13.46
N ASN A 251 -20.92 -2.23 -12.56
CA ASN A 251 -19.58 -1.80 -12.90
C ASN A 251 -18.62 -2.94 -13.28
N LEU A 252 -19.01 -4.19 -13.10
CA LEU A 252 -18.18 -5.34 -13.45
C LEU A 252 -18.39 -5.74 -14.93
N PHE A 253 -17.30 -5.85 -15.67
CA PHE A 253 -17.28 -6.38 -17.05
C PHE A 253 -17.12 -7.90 -17.07
N VAL A 254 -16.53 -8.44 -16.01
CA VAL A 254 -16.23 -9.86 -15.82
C VAL A 254 -16.72 -10.26 -14.44
N VAL A 255 -17.25 -11.46 -14.33
CA VAL A 255 -17.59 -12.10 -13.05
C VAL A 255 -16.86 -13.42 -12.92
N PHE A 256 -16.56 -13.82 -11.70
CA PHE A 256 -15.96 -15.12 -11.40
C PHE A 256 -16.97 -15.99 -10.69
N LYS A 257 -17.33 -17.11 -11.29
CA LYS A 257 -18.22 -18.11 -10.69
C LYS A 257 -17.94 -19.50 -11.24
N ASN A 258 -18.28 -20.53 -10.47
CA ASN A 258 -18.09 -21.93 -10.84
C ASN A 258 -16.63 -22.27 -11.24
N GLY A 259 -15.65 -21.50 -10.70
CA GLY A 259 -14.23 -21.75 -10.92
C GLY A 259 -13.63 -21.25 -12.23
N HIS A 260 -14.37 -20.40 -12.98
CA HIS A 260 -13.93 -19.75 -14.22
C HIS A 260 -14.47 -18.31 -14.28
N TYR A 261 -14.02 -17.54 -15.27
CA TYR A 261 -14.56 -16.21 -15.53
C TYR A 261 -15.63 -16.25 -16.64
N GLU A 262 -16.58 -15.33 -16.55
CA GLU A 262 -17.61 -15.10 -17.56
C GLU A 262 -17.71 -13.60 -17.86
N ILE A 263 -18.03 -13.24 -19.09
CA ILE A 263 -18.33 -11.85 -19.45
C ILE A 263 -19.69 -11.49 -18.88
N ALA A 264 -19.74 -10.43 -18.06
CA ALA A 264 -20.97 -9.98 -17.40
C ALA A 264 -21.88 -9.15 -18.33
N LYS A 265 -21.29 -8.42 -19.30
CA LYS A 265 -22.04 -7.53 -20.19
C LYS A 265 -22.62 -8.26 -21.38
N GLU A 266 -23.92 -8.23 -21.52
CA GLU A 266 -24.69 -8.97 -22.55
C GLU A 266 -24.24 -8.63 -23.99
N ASN A 267 -24.00 -7.34 -24.25
CA ASN A 267 -23.53 -6.88 -25.57
C ASN A 267 -22.12 -7.36 -25.94
N LEU A 268 -21.34 -7.86 -24.98
CA LEU A 268 -20.00 -8.38 -25.20
C LEU A 268 -19.93 -9.90 -25.19
N LYS A 269 -20.97 -10.60 -24.70
CA LYS A 269 -21.00 -12.07 -24.61
C LYS A 269 -20.85 -12.77 -25.96
N SER A 270 -21.35 -12.16 -27.02
CA SER A 270 -21.26 -12.72 -28.38
C SER A 270 -19.84 -12.62 -28.98
N LEU A 271 -18.98 -11.76 -28.42
CA LEU A 271 -17.64 -11.51 -28.94
C LEU A 271 -16.58 -12.41 -28.27
N PHE A 272 -16.91 -13.07 -27.18
CA PHE A 272 -16.02 -13.90 -26.40
C PHE A 272 -16.66 -15.25 -26.07
N ASN A 273 -15.83 -16.24 -25.75
CA ASN A 273 -16.34 -17.48 -25.20
C ASN A 273 -17.14 -17.22 -23.93
N ALA A 274 -18.26 -17.90 -23.75
CA ALA A 274 -19.08 -17.78 -22.54
C ALA A 274 -18.30 -18.08 -21.26
N THR A 275 -17.31 -18.97 -21.36
CA THR A 275 -16.48 -19.43 -20.27
C THR A 275 -15.00 -19.12 -20.58
N ILE A 276 -14.32 -18.46 -19.66
CA ILE A 276 -12.87 -18.15 -19.73
C ILE A 276 -12.17 -18.95 -18.63
N PRO A 277 -11.54 -20.08 -18.98
CA PRO A 277 -10.93 -20.99 -18.01
C PRO A 277 -9.52 -20.53 -17.64
N PHE A 278 -8.89 -21.23 -16.69
CA PHE A 278 -7.46 -21.16 -16.44
C PHE A 278 -6.71 -22.18 -17.29
N LYS A 279 -5.52 -21.81 -17.77
CA LYS A 279 -4.49 -22.72 -18.27
C LYS A 279 -3.91 -23.57 -17.14
N ASP A 280 -3.67 -22.95 -16.00
CA ASP A 280 -3.32 -23.57 -14.72
C ASP A 280 -3.97 -22.78 -13.58
N LYS A 281 -4.74 -23.46 -12.73
CA LYS A 281 -5.46 -22.86 -11.62
C LYS A 281 -4.62 -22.74 -10.34
N LYS A 282 -3.50 -23.47 -10.24
CA LYS A 282 -2.67 -23.48 -9.02
C LYS A 282 -2.15 -22.11 -8.62
N PRO A 283 -1.62 -21.25 -9.54
CA PRO A 283 -1.17 -19.90 -9.18
C PRO A 283 -2.30 -19.04 -8.61
N TYR A 284 -3.51 -19.14 -9.17
CA TYR A 284 -4.71 -18.46 -8.66
C TYR A 284 -5.02 -18.89 -7.21
N GLU A 285 -5.06 -20.19 -6.96
CA GLU A 285 -5.35 -20.73 -5.62
C GLU A 285 -4.27 -20.34 -4.60
N GLN A 286 -2.99 -20.39 -5.00
CA GLN A 286 -1.87 -19.98 -4.14
C GLN A 286 -1.91 -18.49 -3.83
N PHE A 287 -2.27 -17.66 -4.81
CA PHE A 287 -2.38 -16.22 -4.64
C PHE A 287 -3.46 -15.88 -3.60
N TRP A 288 -4.69 -16.40 -3.79
CA TRP A 288 -5.82 -16.08 -2.93
C TRP A 288 -5.83 -16.77 -1.56
N LYS A 289 -4.90 -17.67 -1.31
CA LYS A 289 -4.62 -18.16 0.06
C LYS A 289 -4.03 -17.06 0.95
N LYS A 290 -3.37 -16.06 0.37
CA LYS A 290 -2.68 -14.98 1.09
C LYS A 290 -3.60 -13.82 1.47
N TYR A 291 -4.68 -13.61 0.74
CA TYR A 291 -5.53 -12.43 0.85
C TYR A 291 -6.96 -12.80 1.24
N LYS A 292 -7.56 -11.98 2.12
CA LYS A 292 -8.96 -12.14 2.52
C LYS A 292 -9.87 -11.45 1.50
N ARG A 293 -10.84 -12.17 0.97
CA ARG A 293 -11.88 -11.69 0.06
C ARG A 293 -13.27 -11.89 0.66
N PRO A 294 -14.25 -11.06 0.31
CA PRO A 294 -14.10 -9.76 -0.36
C PRO A 294 -13.40 -8.75 0.55
N PRO A 295 -13.00 -7.57 0.01
CA PRO A 295 -12.58 -6.43 0.83
C PRO A 295 -13.66 -6.07 1.85
N LEU A 296 -13.28 -5.46 2.96
CA LEU A 296 -14.24 -4.92 3.92
C LEU A 296 -15.21 -3.96 3.21
N GLU A 297 -16.49 -3.99 3.57
CA GLU A 297 -17.57 -3.26 2.92
C GLU A 297 -17.26 -1.76 2.77
N GLU A 298 -16.67 -1.17 3.82
CA GLU A 298 -16.24 0.24 3.81
C GLU A 298 -15.23 0.58 2.69
N PHE A 299 -14.47 -0.39 2.16
CA PHE A 299 -13.48 -0.18 1.11
C PHE A 299 -13.97 -0.58 -0.28
N GLN A 300 -15.03 -1.35 -0.40
CA GLN A 300 -15.53 -1.87 -1.69
C GLN A 300 -15.86 -0.74 -2.65
N LYS A 301 -16.66 0.24 -2.19
CA LYS A 301 -17.01 1.42 -2.99
C LYS A 301 -15.78 2.22 -3.41
N TYR A 302 -14.85 2.47 -2.47
CA TYR A 302 -13.62 3.19 -2.75
C TYR A 302 -12.78 2.50 -3.84
N ILE A 303 -12.62 1.18 -3.78
CA ILE A 303 -11.84 0.40 -4.76
C ILE A 303 -12.45 0.51 -6.15
N LEU A 304 -13.77 0.44 -6.26
CA LEU A 304 -14.47 0.58 -7.55
C LEU A 304 -14.36 1.99 -8.12
N GLU A 305 -14.50 3.02 -7.30
CA GLU A 305 -14.34 4.41 -7.71
C GLU A 305 -12.91 4.74 -8.15
N ARG A 306 -11.93 3.99 -7.64
CA ARG A 306 -10.51 4.16 -7.93
C ARG A 306 -9.93 3.04 -8.79
N LYS A 307 -10.76 2.38 -9.60
CA LYS A 307 -10.31 1.37 -10.58
C LYS A 307 -9.32 1.91 -11.61
N ASP A 308 -9.28 3.23 -11.81
CA ASP A 308 -8.27 3.94 -12.59
C ASP A 308 -6.83 3.69 -12.09
N LEU A 309 -6.65 3.45 -10.80
CA LEU A 309 -5.36 3.08 -10.21
C LEU A 309 -4.90 1.65 -10.59
N LEU A 310 -5.84 0.81 -11.04
CA LEU A 310 -5.59 -0.56 -11.48
C LEU A 310 -5.24 -0.63 -12.98
N VAL A 311 -4.54 0.35 -13.50
CA VAL A 311 -4.02 0.32 -14.88
C VAL A 311 -2.50 0.26 -14.80
N PRO A 312 -1.85 -0.74 -15.43
CA PRO A 312 -0.40 -0.83 -15.47
C PRO A 312 0.24 0.46 -15.99
N GLN A 313 1.36 0.84 -15.39
CA GLN A 313 2.05 2.11 -15.67
C GLN A 313 2.46 2.23 -17.15
N ASP A 314 2.91 1.13 -17.76
CA ASP A 314 3.28 1.08 -19.17
C ASP A 314 2.10 1.40 -20.11
N ILE A 315 0.88 1.02 -19.74
CA ILE A 315 -0.33 1.34 -20.48
C ILE A 315 -0.70 2.80 -20.31
N ARG A 316 -0.54 3.34 -19.10
CA ARG A 316 -0.77 4.78 -18.83
C ARG A 316 0.19 5.64 -19.66
N GLU A 317 1.47 5.29 -19.68
CA GLU A 317 2.50 6.02 -20.40
C GLU A 317 2.29 5.96 -21.92
N ARG A 318 2.04 4.77 -22.48
CA ARG A 318 1.88 4.60 -23.94
C ARG A 318 0.62 5.26 -24.50
N LYS A 319 -0.44 5.34 -23.73
CA LYS A 319 -1.73 5.90 -24.20
C LYS A 319 -1.89 7.38 -23.85
N GLY A 320 -0.94 8.00 -23.12
CA GLY A 320 -1.13 9.33 -22.56
C GLY A 320 -2.40 9.40 -21.68
N ALA A 321 -2.90 8.25 -21.24
CA ALA A 321 -4.13 8.13 -20.48
C ALA A 321 -3.87 8.52 -19.03
N TYR A 322 -3.69 9.81 -18.81
CA TYR A 322 -3.88 10.40 -17.51
C TYR A 322 -5.39 10.44 -17.27
N PHE A 323 -5.90 9.45 -16.56
CA PHE A 323 -7.29 9.49 -16.14
C PHE A 323 -7.47 10.70 -15.22
N THR A 324 -8.18 11.70 -15.71
CA THR A 324 -8.60 12.82 -14.88
C THR A 324 -9.45 12.24 -13.76
N PRO A 325 -9.05 12.34 -12.49
CA PRO A 325 -9.88 11.84 -11.40
C PRO A 325 -11.31 12.39 -11.53
N ARG A 326 -12.30 11.54 -11.27
CA ARG A 326 -13.74 11.88 -11.42
C ARG A 326 -14.08 13.22 -10.76
N ILE A 327 -13.46 13.53 -9.62
CA ILE A 327 -13.63 14.80 -8.91
C ILE A 327 -13.24 16.03 -9.77
N TRP A 328 -12.20 15.91 -10.61
CA TRP A 328 -11.78 16.98 -11.51
C TRP A 328 -12.68 17.06 -12.74
N ALA A 329 -13.17 15.92 -13.23
CA ALA A 329 -14.14 15.91 -14.31
C ALA A 329 -15.48 16.53 -13.87
N GLU A 330 -15.95 16.21 -12.68
CA GLU A 330 -17.15 16.81 -12.07
C GLU A 330 -16.99 18.29 -11.78
N LEU A 331 -15.81 18.73 -11.29
CA LEU A 331 -15.50 20.13 -11.10
C LEU A 331 -15.45 20.88 -12.42
N SER A 332 -14.81 20.35 -13.46
CA SER A 332 -14.75 20.98 -14.78
C SER A 332 -16.14 21.07 -15.43
N GLN A 333 -17.00 20.06 -15.26
CA GLN A 333 -18.39 20.11 -15.73
C GLN A 333 -19.20 21.19 -15.03
N LYS A 334 -19.03 21.38 -13.71
CA LYS A 334 -19.66 22.49 -12.99
C LYS A 334 -19.22 23.84 -13.53
N TYR A 335 -17.92 24.05 -13.73
CA TYR A 335 -17.40 25.31 -14.29
C TYR A 335 -17.88 25.58 -15.72
N ILE A 336 -18.13 24.55 -16.53
CA ILE A 336 -18.65 24.69 -17.90
C ILE A 336 -20.17 24.92 -17.88
N ALA A 337 -20.90 24.38 -16.91
CA ALA A 337 -22.35 24.57 -16.80
C ALA A 337 -22.73 25.95 -16.24
N ASP A 338 -21.80 26.68 -15.61
CA ASP A 338 -22.00 27.99 -15.05
C ASP A 338 -21.61 29.13 -16.05
N VAL A 339 -21.26 28.82 -17.30
CA VAL A 339 -20.98 29.73 -18.42
C VAL A 339 -22.08 29.62 -19.48
#